data_5956d10526bb51b3c3809b6c5d6fde81
#
_entry.id   5956d10526bb51b3c3809b6c5d6fde81
#
_cell.length_a   1.000
_cell.length_b   1.000
_cell.length_c   1.000
_cell.angle_alpha   90.00
_cell.angle_beta   90.00
_cell.angle_gamma   90.00
#
_symmetry.space_group_name_H-M   'P 1'
#
loop_
_entity.id
_entity.type
_entity.pdbx_description
1 polymer ?
#
loop_
_entity_poly.entity_id
_entity_poly.type
_entity_poly.pdbx_seq_one_letter_code
_entity_poly.pdbx_strand_id
1 'polypeptide(L)'
;MRALADPATYPGRPEVRVHETHASWVFVAGERVYKVKKPVALDFLDYSTLSRRLWACREEVRVNEELAPDVYVGVRAIAKTEHGVRIVREAAREAVEYAVEMRRFREQDTLEGVIAEGALTLGDVRAVASRIERFHRSAALVSGGGPRDVLERWRSNVRGLERLQRARGWRLDVMNGFGEAFVRAHAREIERRVREGLVRDCHGDLRCEHVLVRPNVRIVDRIEFDPAVRRIDVAGDLAFLAMDLEDHGPSWAAPELVSAYRHRGGDPGSDALRAFYGAHWSLVRAKVALIANSGDAQPHWELAERLCWRARRPLAILVCGPPASGKSVLAAELSRRSGIAVVCTDEVRKRRAGIAPTERARPEHYRESFTRAVYEQVGREALMRMHAHQGVIVDASCGSQAHRALLLRRLERVGSLRVVVRCDVALDVAMRRAARRMEETGRVSDATPELVAELYRSFEPLEELPADSVLTLSTELALDSQVAEVARAVDQRLDRRGLPLGGGSVQR
;
A
#
# COMPACT_ATOMS: atom_id res chain seq x y z
N MET A 1 19.53 -19.04 28.45
CA MET A 1 19.49 -19.08 26.96
C MET A 1 20.61 -19.98 26.40
N ARG A 2 21.91 -19.84 26.76
CA ARG A 2 22.97 -20.75 26.25
C ARG A 2 22.65 -22.23 26.48
N ALA A 3 22.11 -22.59 27.64
CA ALA A 3 21.73 -23.97 27.94
C ALA A 3 20.61 -24.52 27.02
N LEU A 4 19.74 -23.70 26.47
CA LEU A 4 18.72 -24.13 25.49
C LEU A 4 19.30 -24.35 24.08
N ALA A 5 20.49 -23.87 23.80
CA ALA A 5 21.19 -24.18 22.55
C ALA A 5 21.96 -25.52 22.65
N ASP A 6 22.07 -26.11 23.84
CA ASP A 6 22.72 -27.39 24.06
C ASP A 6 21.81 -28.55 23.66
N PRO A 7 22.21 -29.43 22.72
CA PRO A 7 21.49 -30.64 22.37
C PRO A 7 21.09 -31.51 23.57
N ALA A 8 21.90 -31.50 24.64
CA ALA A 8 21.64 -32.30 25.85
C ALA A 8 20.36 -31.90 26.60
N THR A 9 19.84 -30.68 26.34
CA THR A 9 18.55 -30.19 26.91
C THR A 9 17.33 -30.94 26.35
N TYR A 10 17.48 -31.55 25.19
CA TYR A 10 16.35 -32.14 24.44
C TYR A 10 16.42 -33.66 24.37
N PRO A 11 15.27 -34.37 24.37
CA PRO A 11 15.24 -35.83 24.15
C PRO A 11 15.94 -36.20 22.82
N GLY A 12 16.78 -37.22 22.84
CA GLY A 12 17.49 -37.68 21.64
C GLY A 12 18.63 -36.80 21.19
N ARG A 13 18.94 -35.72 21.90
CA ARG A 13 20.06 -34.79 21.63
C ARG A 13 20.20 -34.36 20.17
N PRO A 14 19.10 -33.83 19.54
CA PRO A 14 19.16 -33.39 18.16
C PRO A 14 20.04 -32.16 18.00
N GLU A 15 20.49 -31.90 16.77
CA GLU A 15 21.07 -30.58 16.42
C GLU A 15 20.09 -29.48 16.75
N VAL A 16 20.55 -28.39 17.38
CA VAL A 16 19.71 -27.24 17.75
C VAL A 16 20.11 -26.03 16.93
N ARG A 17 19.14 -25.48 16.18
CA ARG A 17 19.29 -24.18 15.49
C ARG A 17 18.55 -23.13 16.28
N VAL A 18 19.15 -21.94 16.39
CA VAL A 18 18.59 -20.82 17.14
C VAL A 18 18.33 -19.67 16.20
N HIS A 19 17.06 -19.24 16.15
CA HIS A 19 16.66 -18.01 15.47
C HIS A 19 16.26 -16.98 16.53
N GLU A 20 16.72 -15.75 16.34
CA GLU A 20 16.47 -14.67 17.28
C GLU A 20 15.63 -13.58 16.61
N THR A 21 14.50 -13.23 17.25
CA THR A 21 13.66 -12.08 16.88
C THR A 21 13.76 -11.00 17.96
N HIS A 22 13.15 -9.83 17.75
CA HIS A 22 13.14 -8.80 18.79
C HIS A 22 12.35 -9.19 20.04
N ALA A 23 11.39 -10.10 19.96
CA ALA A 23 10.52 -10.48 21.09
C ALA A 23 10.73 -11.91 21.58
N SER A 24 11.43 -12.78 20.82
CA SER A 24 11.54 -14.21 21.14
C SER A 24 12.86 -14.79 20.69
N TRP A 25 13.24 -15.90 21.33
CA TRP A 25 14.22 -16.87 20.82
C TRP A 25 13.48 -18.13 20.38
N VAL A 26 13.81 -18.65 19.21
CA VAL A 26 13.20 -19.83 18.62
C VAL A 26 14.27 -20.91 18.50
N PHE A 27 14.10 -22.00 19.25
CA PHE A 27 15.00 -23.15 19.27
C PHE A 27 14.40 -24.28 18.45
N VAL A 28 15.01 -24.60 17.32
CA VAL A 28 14.61 -25.72 16.47
C VAL A 28 15.44 -26.93 16.87
N ALA A 29 14.81 -27.93 17.51
CA ALA A 29 15.42 -29.14 18.03
C ALA A 29 14.79 -30.38 17.39
N GLY A 30 15.36 -30.87 16.28
CA GLY A 30 14.79 -31.96 15.49
C GLY A 30 13.41 -31.59 14.92
N GLU A 31 12.39 -32.38 15.25
CA GLU A 31 10.99 -32.18 14.82
C GLU A 31 10.19 -31.25 15.75
N ARG A 32 10.83 -30.64 16.73
CA ARG A 32 10.22 -29.72 17.69
C ARG A 32 10.83 -28.34 17.61
N VAL A 33 9.98 -27.35 17.89
CA VAL A 33 10.36 -25.93 18.00
C VAL A 33 9.91 -25.44 19.36
N TYR A 34 10.79 -24.70 20.05
CA TYR A 34 10.51 -24.08 21.34
C TYR A 34 10.70 -22.56 21.22
N LYS A 35 9.61 -21.82 21.21
CA LYS A 35 9.60 -20.34 21.14
C LYS A 35 9.55 -19.78 22.56
N VAL A 36 10.60 -19.09 22.97
CA VAL A 36 10.80 -18.53 24.31
C VAL A 36 10.72 -17.02 24.20
N LYS A 37 9.83 -16.41 24.97
CA LYS A 37 9.66 -14.93 24.98
C LYS A 37 10.87 -14.28 25.65
N LYS A 38 11.36 -13.18 25.07
CA LYS A 38 12.43 -12.35 25.67
C LYS A 38 11.89 -11.52 26.83
N PRO A 39 12.67 -11.26 27.91
CA PRO A 39 12.25 -10.39 29.01
C PRO A 39 12.40 -8.90 28.62
N VAL A 40 11.63 -8.46 27.62
CA VAL A 40 11.65 -7.08 27.08
C VAL A 40 10.34 -6.36 27.35
N ALA A 41 10.42 -5.03 27.48
CA ALA A 41 9.29 -4.14 27.47
C ALA A 41 9.48 -3.17 26.30
N LEU A 42 8.59 -3.26 25.31
CA LEU A 42 8.53 -2.39 24.14
C LEU A 42 7.22 -1.60 24.19
N ASP A 43 7.11 -0.54 23.41
CA ASP A 43 5.90 0.32 23.38
C ASP A 43 4.60 -0.47 23.12
N PHE A 44 4.67 -1.61 22.47
CA PHE A 44 3.53 -2.43 22.04
C PHE A 44 3.44 -3.81 22.72
N LEU A 45 4.44 -4.23 23.51
CA LEU A 45 4.42 -5.49 24.25
C LEU A 45 5.26 -5.40 25.54
N ASP A 46 4.82 -6.14 26.56
CA ASP A 46 5.55 -6.20 27.82
C ASP A 46 5.67 -7.66 28.31
N TYR A 47 6.86 -8.21 28.14
CA TYR A 47 7.29 -9.54 28.61
C TYR A 47 8.29 -9.47 29.77
N SER A 48 8.37 -8.35 30.49
CA SER A 48 9.36 -8.11 31.52
C SER A 48 9.32 -9.12 32.68
N THR A 49 8.14 -9.63 33.05
CA THR A 49 8.01 -10.61 34.15
C THR A 49 7.75 -12.02 33.65
N LEU A 50 8.14 -13.01 34.45
CA LEU A 50 7.91 -14.44 34.14
C LEU A 50 6.40 -14.75 33.96
N SER A 51 5.54 -14.18 34.80
CA SER A 51 4.08 -14.36 34.71
C SER A 51 3.49 -13.79 33.41
N ARG A 52 4.00 -12.64 32.93
CA ARG A 52 3.60 -12.08 31.65
C ARG A 52 4.04 -12.97 30.47
N ARG A 53 5.24 -13.53 30.53
CA ARG A 53 5.72 -14.46 29.50
C ARG A 53 4.94 -15.77 29.49
N LEU A 54 4.57 -16.29 30.66
CA LEU A 54 3.67 -17.46 30.77
C LEU A 54 2.30 -17.15 30.16
N TRP A 55 1.72 -15.99 30.49
CA TRP A 55 0.46 -15.55 29.91
C TRP A 55 0.55 -15.46 28.38
N ALA A 56 1.62 -14.84 27.86
CA ALA A 56 1.84 -14.71 26.42
C ALA A 56 2.00 -16.06 25.73
N CYS A 57 2.73 -17.02 26.33
CA CYS A 57 2.84 -18.37 25.79
C CYS A 57 1.47 -19.10 25.74
N ARG A 58 0.66 -18.96 26.78
CA ARG A 58 -0.70 -19.56 26.82
C ARG A 58 -1.61 -18.91 25.80
N GLU A 59 -1.57 -17.59 25.68
CA GLU A 59 -2.36 -16.84 24.72
C GLU A 59 -1.95 -17.17 23.28
N GLU A 60 -0.64 -17.31 23.00
CA GLU A 60 -0.16 -17.71 21.67
C GLU A 60 -0.69 -19.10 21.27
N VAL A 61 -0.65 -20.06 22.17
CA VAL A 61 -1.25 -21.38 21.89
C VAL A 61 -2.76 -21.24 21.65
N ARG A 62 -3.48 -20.55 22.53
CA ARG A 62 -4.93 -20.38 22.48
C ARG A 62 -5.42 -19.75 21.18
N VAL A 63 -4.74 -18.67 20.71
CA VAL A 63 -5.20 -17.96 19.50
C VAL A 63 -4.81 -18.66 18.21
N ASN A 64 -3.79 -19.51 18.23
CA ASN A 64 -3.28 -20.21 17.06
C ASN A 64 -3.82 -21.63 16.90
N GLU A 65 -4.34 -22.25 17.96
CA GLU A 65 -4.82 -23.62 17.94
C GLU A 65 -5.95 -23.85 16.91
N GLU A 66 -6.84 -22.87 16.73
CA GLU A 66 -7.91 -22.95 15.71
C GLU A 66 -7.34 -22.96 14.27
N LEU A 67 -6.27 -22.21 14.04
CA LEU A 67 -5.71 -22.00 12.70
C LEU A 67 -4.67 -23.06 12.31
N ALA A 68 -3.96 -23.63 13.29
CA ALA A 68 -2.89 -24.61 13.10
C ALA A 68 -2.84 -25.62 14.27
N PRO A 69 -3.90 -26.44 14.51
CA PRO A 69 -3.99 -27.34 15.67
C PRO A 69 -2.92 -28.42 15.68
N ASP A 70 -2.38 -28.78 14.54
CA ASP A 70 -1.31 -29.76 14.40
C ASP A 70 0.09 -29.16 14.58
N VAL A 71 0.24 -27.83 14.62
CA VAL A 71 1.51 -27.14 14.82
C VAL A 71 1.72 -26.82 16.30
N TYR A 72 0.75 -26.21 16.97
CA TYR A 72 0.86 -25.79 18.37
C TYR A 72 0.57 -26.96 19.31
N VAL A 73 1.60 -27.40 20.06
CA VAL A 73 1.50 -28.58 20.97
C VAL A 73 1.08 -28.13 22.37
N GLY A 74 1.53 -26.97 22.82
CA GLY A 74 1.19 -26.43 24.13
C GLY A 74 2.33 -25.62 24.76
N VAL A 75 2.15 -25.28 26.05
CA VAL A 75 3.16 -24.57 26.83
C VAL A 75 4.01 -25.57 27.60
N ARG A 76 5.31 -25.31 27.64
CA ARG A 76 6.30 -26.06 28.44
C ARG A 76 7.02 -25.13 29.41
N ALA A 77 7.31 -25.65 30.60
CA ALA A 77 8.21 -24.99 31.54
C ALA A 77 9.65 -25.40 31.27
N ILE A 78 10.56 -24.48 31.52
CA ILE A 78 12.01 -24.72 31.52
C ILE A 78 12.44 -24.68 32.97
N ALA A 79 12.89 -25.84 33.49
CA ALA A 79 13.34 -25.98 34.87
C ALA A 79 14.87 -26.01 34.93
N LYS A 80 15.45 -25.42 35.97
CA LYS A 80 16.89 -25.47 36.25
C LYS A 80 17.25 -26.85 36.80
N THR A 81 18.42 -27.35 36.40
CA THR A 81 19.03 -28.58 36.95
C THR A 81 20.45 -28.27 37.40
N GLU A 82 21.13 -29.22 38.06
CA GLU A 82 22.53 -29.08 38.46
C GLU A 82 23.48 -28.87 37.29
N HIS A 83 23.13 -29.43 36.13
CA HIS A 83 24.01 -29.43 34.94
C HIS A 83 23.45 -28.60 33.77
N GLY A 84 22.41 -27.72 34.01
CA GLY A 84 21.83 -26.90 32.95
C GLY A 84 20.36 -26.67 33.13
N VAL A 85 19.57 -26.93 32.08
CA VAL A 85 18.10 -26.82 32.09
C VAL A 85 17.47 -28.04 31.42
N ARG A 86 16.21 -28.30 31.76
CA ARG A 86 15.39 -29.30 31.06
C ARG A 86 13.99 -28.77 30.76
N ILE A 87 13.39 -29.27 29.71
CA ILE A 87 12.02 -28.97 29.34
C ILE A 87 11.08 -29.93 30.10
N VAL A 88 10.12 -29.38 30.82
CA VAL A 88 9.20 -30.11 31.67
C VAL A 88 7.74 -29.67 31.40
N ARG A 89 6.79 -30.31 32.07
CA ARG A 89 5.38 -29.89 31.96
C ARG A 89 5.20 -28.50 32.52
N GLU A 90 4.24 -27.75 31.98
CA GLU A 90 3.96 -26.34 32.35
C GLU A 90 3.76 -26.15 33.86
N ALA A 91 3.11 -27.08 34.54
CA ALA A 91 2.78 -26.99 35.97
C ALA A 91 3.97 -27.24 36.91
N ALA A 92 5.19 -27.37 36.43
CA ALA A 92 6.37 -27.60 37.28
C ALA A 92 6.67 -26.35 38.17
N ARG A 93 6.82 -26.61 39.50
CA ARG A 93 7.08 -25.53 40.47
C ARG A 93 8.44 -24.89 40.33
N GLU A 94 9.42 -25.56 39.71
CA GLU A 94 10.81 -25.13 39.51
C GLU A 94 11.02 -24.37 38.17
N ALA A 95 9.94 -23.91 37.54
CA ALA A 95 10.01 -23.20 36.29
C ALA A 95 10.77 -21.88 36.42
N VAL A 96 11.84 -21.73 35.64
CA VAL A 96 12.60 -20.48 35.53
C VAL A 96 12.24 -19.73 34.25
N GLU A 97 11.60 -20.40 33.27
CA GLU A 97 11.13 -19.80 32.03
C GLU A 97 10.04 -20.69 31.38
N TYR A 98 9.38 -20.14 30.37
CA TYR A 98 8.35 -20.84 29.61
C TYR A 98 8.61 -20.76 28.11
N ALA A 99 8.18 -21.78 27.37
CA ALA A 99 8.25 -21.87 25.93
C ALA A 99 6.93 -22.36 25.34
N VAL A 100 6.58 -21.87 24.17
CA VAL A 100 5.59 -22.50 23.29
C VAL A 100 6.28 -23.66 22.59
N GLU A 101 5.76 -24.90 22.78
CA GLU A 101 6.21 -26.06 22.03
C GLU A 101 5.39 -26.20 20.77
N MET A 102 6.07 -26.30 19.63
CA MET A 102 5.45 -26.44 18.33
C MET A 102 6.05 -27.65 17.59
N ARG A 103 5.30 -28.23 16.65
CA ARG A 103 5.87 -29.12 15.64
C ARG A 103 6.57 -28.30 14.58
N ARG A 104 7.74 -28.76 14.16
CA ARG A 104 8.48 -28.13 13.09
C ARG A 104 7.73 -28.25 11.77
N PHE A 105 7.68 -27.19 11.01
CA PHE A 105 7.30 -27.16 9.59
C PHE A 105 8.48 -26.68 8.75
N ARG A 106 8.44 -26.96 7.47
CA ARG A 106 9.53 -26.55 6.57
C ARG A 106 9.19 -25.18 5.97
N GLU A 107 10.17 -24.29 5.87
CA GLU A 107 10.00 -22.96 5.26
C GLU A 107 9.47 -23.05 3.82
N GLN A 108 9.91 -24.05 3.05
CA GLN A 108 9.41 -24.32 1.71
C GLN A 108 7.92 -24.70 1.63
N ASP A 109 7.28 -25.08 2.76
CA ASP A 109 5.86 -25.36 2.81
C ASP A 109 5.03 -24.10 3.09
N THR A 110 5.67 -22.96 3.40
CA THR A 110 5.00 -21.67 3.54
C THR A 110 4.63 -21.09 2.17
N LEU A 111 3.69 -20.16 2.14
CA LEU A 111 3.31 -19.46 0.91
C LEU A 111 4.51 -18.68 0.34
N GLU A 112 5.33 -18.06 1.20
CA GLU A 112 6.58 -17.40 0.82
C GLU A 112 7.57 -18.37 0.16
N GLY A 113 7.81 -19.55 0.79
CA GLY A 113 8.70 -20.57 0.24
C GLY A 113 8.23 -21.10 -1.12
N VAL A 114 6.92 -21.37 -1.24
CA VAL A 114 6.32 -21.82 -2.52
C VAL A 114 6.42 -20.73 -3.60
N ILE A 115 6.32 -19.46 -3.24
CA ILE A 115 6.54 -18.33 -4.16
C ILE A 115 8.01 -18.30 -4.60
N ALA A 116 8.95 -18.40 -3.65
CA ALA A 116 10.39 -18.38 -3.94
C ALA A 116 10.82 -19.53 -4.87
N GLU A 117 10.19 -20.69 -4.77
CA GLU A 117 10.39 -21.84 -5.66
C GLU A 117 9.68 -21.69 -7.02
N GLY A 118 8.88 -20.64 -7.22
CA GLY A 118 8.07 -20.49 -8.44
C GLY A 118 6.95 -21.53 -8.59
N ALA A 119 6.57 -22.22 -7.52
CA ALA A 119 5.66 -23.35 -7.49
C ALA A 119 4.23 -22.99 -7.08
N LEU A 120 3.91 -21.71 -6.92
CA LEU A 120 2.59 -21.23 -6.53
C LEU A 120 1.54 -21.51 -7.62
N THR A 121 0.43 -22.13 -7.23
CA THR A 121 -0.69 -22.44 -8.12
C THR A 121 -1.95 -21.67 -7.77
N LEU A 122 -2.87 -21.56 -8.75
CA LEU A 122 -4.23 -21.02 -8.51
C LEU A 122 -4.97 -21.82 -7.43
N GLY A 123 -4.75 -23.13 -7.36
CA GLY A 123 -5.33 -24.03 -6.37
C GLY A 123 -4.89 -23.65 -4.96
N ASP A 124 -3.61 -23.33 -4.77
CA ASP A 124 -3.07 -22.91 -3.48
C ASP A 124 -3.70 -21.60 -3.00
N VAL A 125 -3.74 -20.59 -3.88
CA VAL A 125 -4.32 -19.29 -3.54
C VAL A 125 -5.81 -19.40 -3.20
N ARG A 126 -6.56 -20.24 -3.92
CA ARG A 126 -7.97 -20.51 -3.66
C ARG A 126 -8.19 -21.27 -2.33
N ALA A 127 -7.31 -22.21 -2.02
CA ALA A 127 -7.34 -22.93 -0.73
C ALA A 127 -7.06 -21.98 0.44
N VAL A 128 -6.07 -21.10 0.30
CA VAL A 128 -5.74 -20.05 1.28
C VAL A 128 -6.94 -19.11 1.47
N ALA A 129 -7.52 -18.58 0.39
CA ALA A 129 -8.71 -17.73 0.46
C ALA A 129 -9.87 -18.41 1.19
N SER A 130 -10.11 -19.69 0.90
CA SER A 130 -11.15 -20.48 1.57
C SER A 130 -10.90 -20.68 3.07
N ARG A 131 -9.63 -20.85 3.46
CA ARG A 131 -9.25 -21.00 4.89
C ARG A 131 -9.43 -19.69 5.64
N ILE A 132 -9.02 -18.57 5.05
CA ILE A 132 -9.14 -17.22 5.61
C ILE A 132 -10.63 -16.84 5.75
N GLU A 133 -11.44 -17.08 4.71
CA GLU A 133 -12.88 -16.76 4.77
C GLU A 133 -13.57 -17.52 5.90
N ARG A 134 -13.29 -18.82 6.02
CA ARG A 134 -13.86 -19.65 7.09
C ARG A 134 -13.46 -19.15 8.47
N PHE A 135 -12.19 -18.79 8.64
CA PHE A 135 -11.69 -18.19 9.86
C PHE A 135 -12.37 -16.86 10.17
N HIS A 136 -12.42 -15.94 9.22
CA HIS A 136 -13.07 -14.64 9.42
C HIS A 136 -14.55 -14.79 9.77
N ARG A 137 -15.26 -15.75 9.16
CA ARG A 137 -16.66 -16.02 9.45
C ARG A 137 -16.90 -16.59 10.86
N SER A 138 -15.99 -17.44 11.37
CA SER A 138 -16.06 -18.00 12.73
C SER A 138 -15.50 -17.07 13.80
N ALA A 139 -14.62 -16.14 13.44
CA ALA A 139 -13.96 -15.23 14.37
C ALA A 139 -14.96 -14.39 15.16
N ALA A 140 -14.65 -14.16 16.44
CA ALA A 140 -15.51 -13.40 17.35
C ALA A 140 -15.78 -11.97 16.85
N LEU A 141 -17.05 -11.55 16.97
CA LEU A 141 -17.44 -10.16 16.76
C LEU A 141 -16.83 -9.29 17.85
N VAL A 142 -16.34 -8.12 17.48
CA VAL A 142 -15.76 -7.18 18.42
C VAL A 142 -16.36 -5.79 18.25
N SER A 143 -16.38 -5.02 19.33
CA SER A 143 -16.80 -3.60 19.31
C SER A 143 -15.66 -2.71 18.80
N GLY A 144 -16.00 -1.56 18.21
CA GLY A 144 -15.04 -0.60 17.65
C GLY A 144 -14.81 -0.81 16.17
N GLY A 145 -13.67 -0.35 15.66
CA GLY A 145 -13.31 -0.42 14.23
C GLY A 145 -14.02 0.61 13.35
N GLY A 146 -14.68 1.60 13.95
CA GLY A 146 -15.29 2.71 13.24
C GLY A 146 -14.27 3.69 12.65
N PRO A 147 -14.73 4.76 11.95
CA PRO A 147 -13.85 5.72 11.28
C PRO A 147 -12.80 6.34 12.21
N ARG A 148 -13.18 6.63 13.47
CA ARG A 148 -12.25 7.18 14.48
C ARG A 148 -11.12 6.19 14.78
N ASP A 149 -11.44 4.92 14.98
CA ASP A 149 -10.45 3.89 15.32
C ASP A 149 -9.50 3.63 14.15
N VAL A 150 -10.04 3.57 12.94
CA VAL A 150 -9.27 3.40 11.70
C VAL A 150 -8.30 4.58 11.52
N LEU A 151 -8.77 5.81 11.73
CA LEU A 151 -7.92 7.01 11.63
C LEU A 151 -6.85 7.04 12.71
N GLU A 152 -7.17 6.68 13.95
CA GLU A 152 -6.18 6.68 15.04
C GLU A 152 -5.09 5.65 14.82
N ARG A 153 -5.41 4.45 14.30
CA ARG A 153 -4.41 3.44 13.89
C ARG A 153 -3.47 3.99 12.82
N TRP A 154 -4.04 4.65 11.80
CA TRP A 154 -3.26 5.30 10.75
C TRP A 154 -2.31 6.34 11.32
N ARG A 155 -2.82 7.28 12.10
CA ARG A 155 -2.05 8.34 12.74
C ARG A 155 -0.96 7.81 13.68
N SER A 156 -1.28 6.80 14.48
CA SER A 156 -0.32 6.15 15.36
C SER A 156 0.85 5.53 14.60
N ASN A 157 0.56 4.91 13.45
CA ASN A 157 1.59 4.33 12.60
C ASN A 157 2.49 5.40 11.98
N VAL A 158 1.91 6.50 11.46
CA VAL A 158 2.67 7.64 10.91
C VAL A 158 3.52 8.31 11.99
N ARG A 159 2.97 8.60 13.16
CA ARG A 159 3.75 9.14 14.30
C ARG A 159 4.90 8.22 14.72
N GLY A 160 4.69 6.91 14.67
CA GLY A 160 5.76 5.94 14.93
C GLY A 160 6.90 6.06 13.94
N LEU A 161 6.61 6.25 12.65
CA LEU A 161 7.59 6.50 11.60
C LEU A 161 8.30 7.85 11.77
N GLU A 162 7.60 8.92 12.14
CA GLU A 162 8.17 10.25 12.39
C GLU A 162 9.27 10.20 13.47
N ARG A 163 9.09 9.40 14.52
CA ARG A 163 10.09 9.23 15.58
C ARG A 163 11.36 8.54 15.10
N LEU A 164 11.25 7.67 14.09
CA LEU A 164 12.36 6.86 13.58
C LEU A 164 13.08 7.51 12.40
N GLN A 165 12.48 8.52 11.75
CA GLN A 165 12.86 8.90 10.38
C GLN A 165 13.54 10.28 10.25
N ARG A 166 14.23 10.79 11.20
CA ARG A 166 14.79 12.17 11.19
C ARG A 166 15.61 12.61 9.95
N ALA A 167 15.86 11.75 8.95
CA ALA A 167 16.76 12.08 7.84
C ALA A 167 16.42 11.48 6.45
N ARG A 168 15.27 10.85 6.21
CA ARG A 168 15.07 10.08 4.96
C ARG A 168 14.22 10.75 3.87
N GLY A 169 13.71 11.96 4.08
CA GLY A 169 12.97 12.70 3.06
C GLY A 169 11.57 12.17 2.74
N TRP A 170 11.02 11.20 3.50
CA TRP A 170 9.65 10.72 3.31
C TRP A 170 8.64 11.80 3.69
N ARG A 171 7.61 11.97 2.87
CA ARG A 171 6.59 13.00 3.08
C ARG A 171 5.47 12.47 3.99
N LEU A 172 5.79 12.27 5.28
CA LEU A 172 4.85 11.78 6.29
C LEU A 172 3.67 12.73 6.51
N ASP A 173 3.87 14.03 6.29
CA ASP A 173 2.82 15.06 6.29
C ASP A 173 1.74 14.78 5.22
N VAL A 174 2.16 14.43 4.00
CA VAL A 174 1.25 14.06 2.90
C VAL A 174 0.55 12.75 3.20
N MET A 175 1.28 11.76 3.75
CA MET A 175 0.74 10.47 4.14
C MET A 175 -0.34 10.61 5.22
N ASN A 176 -0.11 11.44 6.24
CA ASN A 176 -1.09 11.70 7.28
C ASN A 176 -2.34 12.39 6.73
N GLY A 177 -2.17 13.43 5.90
CA GLY A 177 -3.27 14.15 5.25
C GLY A 177 -4.13 13.24 4.37
N PHE A 178 -3.50 12.31 3.64
CA PHE A 178 -4.22 11.29 2.87
C PHE A 178 -5.12 10.43 3.78
N GLY A 179 -4.58 9.90 4.88
CA GLY A 179 -5.35 9.05 5.79
C GLY A 179 -6.58 9.77 6.35
N GLU A 180 -6.43 11.04 6.70
CA GLU A 180 -7.55 11.87 7.17
C GLU A 180 -8.63 12.07 6.09
N ALA A 181 -8.22 12.44 4.89
CA ALA A 181 -9.14 12.65 3.77
C ALA A 181 -9.85 11.36 3.38
N PHE A 182 -9.10 10.24 3.32
CA PHE A 182 -9.64 8.93 2.97
C PHE A 182 -10.70 8.48 3.97
N VAL A 183 -10.39 8.49 5.27
CA VAL A 183 -11.32 8.02 6.30
C VAL A 183 -12.59 8.87 6.32
N ARG A 184 -12.49 10.20 6.14
CA ARG A 184 -13.69 11.06 6.03
C ARG A 184 -14.51 10.72 4.80
N ALA A 185 -13.88 10.54 3.65
CA ALA A 185 -14.56 10.20 2.39
C ALA A 185 -15.26 8.84 2.43
N HIS A 186 -14.69 7.86 3.14
CA HIS A 186 -15.18 6.49 3.23
C HIS A 186 -15.86 6.16 4.56
N ALA A 187 -16.18 7.16 5.39
CA ALA A 187 -16.78 6.95 6.71
C ALA A 187 -18.04 6.07 6.65
N ARG A 188 -18.93 6.32 5.68
CA ARG A 188 -20.16 5.53 5.49
C ARG A 188 -19.91 4.06 5.18
N GLU A 189 -18.90 3.76 4.37
CA GLU A 189 -18.50 2.38 4.08
C GLU A 189 -17.98 1.70 5.35
N ILE A 190 -17.08 2.36 6.07
CA ILE A 190 -16.49 1.84 7.32
C ILE A 190 -17.60 1.60 8.36
N GLU A 191 -18.51 2.55 8.56
CA GLU A 191 -19.64 2.40 9.49
C GLU A 191 -20.60 1.27 9.09
N ARG A 192 -20.89 1.12 7.78
CA ARG A 192 -21.67 -0.01 7.29
C ARG A 192 -21.03 -1.34 7.65
N ARG A 193 -19.72 -1.47 7.45
CA ARG A 193 -18.96 -2.68 7.74
C ARG A 193 -18.97 -3.03 9.24
N VAL A 194 -18.90 -2.03 10.11
CA VAL A 194 -19.08 -2.22 11.56
C VAL A 194 -20.48 -2.77 11.87
N ARG A 195 -21.53 -2.15 11.30
CA ARG A 195 -22.92 -2.62 11.52
C ARG A 195 -23.18 -4.02 10.99
N GLU A 196 -22.52 -4.42 9.91
CA GLU A 196 -22.63 -5.75 9.31
C GLU A 196 -21.75 -6.80 10.02
N GLY A 197 -21.06 -6.43 11.11
CA GLY A 197 -20.24 -7.36 11.90
C GLY A 197 -18.98 -7.83 11.16
N LEU A 198 -18.41 -6.99 10.30
CA LEU A 198 -17.19 -7.29 9.57
C LEU A 198 -15.92 -6.90 10.33
N VAL A 199 -16.05 -6.28 11.51
CA VAL A 199 -14.95 -6.08 12.47
C VAL A 199 -14.91 -7.26 13.41
N ARG A 200 -13.79 -7.99 13.41
CA ARG A 200 -13.65 -9.27 14.09
C ARG A 200 -12.31 -9.42 14.78
N ASP A 201 -12.18 -10.44 15.60
CA ASP A 201 -10.91 -10.86 16.20
C ASP A 201 -10.09 -11.64 15.14
N CYS A 202 -9.43 -10.89 14.24
CA CYS A 202 -8.71 -11.39 13.07
C CYS A 202 -7.30 -11.93 13.42
N HIS A 203 -6.45 -12.15 12.41
CA HIS A 203 -5.07 -12.60 12.60
C HIS A 203 -4.14 -11.45 13.08
N GLY A 204 -4.19 -10.32 12.43
CA GLY A 204 -3.42 -9.11 12.75
C GLY A 204 -2.00 -9.06 12.19
N ASP A 205 -1.46 -10.18 11.70
CA ASP A 205 -0.17 -10.26 10.98
C ASP A 205 -0.22 -11.33 9.88
N LEU A 206 -1.24 -11.24 9.02
CA LEU A 206 -1.50 -12.23 7.99
C LEU A 206 -0.58 -12.02 6.78
N ARG A 207 0.56 -12.73 6.75
CA ARG A 207 1.62 -12.61 5.74
C ARG A 207 1.96 -13.95 5.10
N CYS A 208 2.66 -13.93 3.97
CA CYS A 208 3.04 -15.13 3.23
C CYS A 208 3.87 -16.12 4.06
N GLU A 209 4.77 -15.65 4.91
CA GLU A 209 5.58 -16.50 5.80
C GLU A 209 4.76 -17.20 6.88
N HIS A 210 3.59 -16.66 7.25
CA HIS A 210 2.71 -17.23 8.28
C HIS A 210 1.64 -18.18 7.72
N VAL A 211 1.55 -18.34 6.41
CA VAL A 211 0.60 -19.22 5.73
C VAL A 211 1.31 -20.46 5.20
N LEU A 212 1.09 -21.61 5.80
CA LEU A 212 1.55 -22.90 5.26
C LEU A 212 0.51 -23.40 4.24
N VAL A 213 0.97 -23.83 3.07
CA VAL A 213 0.12 -24.35 1.99
C VAL A 213 0.27 -25.86 1.80
N ARG A 214 1.29 -26.48 2.39
CA ARG A 214 1.56 -27.92 2.32
C ARG A 214 1.57 -28.55 3.70
N PRO A 215 1.06 -29.80 3.88
CA PRO A 215 0.18 -30.53 2.94
C PRO A 215 -1.24 -29.94 2.90
N ASN A 216 -1.64 -29.16 3.92
CA ASN A 216 -2.92 -28.49 4.07
C ASN A 216 -2.70 -27.04 4.47
N VAL A 217 -3.67 -26.15 4.19
CA VAL A 217 -3.57 -24.76 4.60
C VAL A 217 -3.71 -24.62 6.11
N ARG A 218 -2.67 -24.09 6.74
CA ARG A 218 -2.60 -23.69 8.16
C ARG A 218 -2.06 -22.28 8.24
N ILE A 219 -2.48 -21.56 9.26
CA ILE A 219 -2.02 -20.16 9.46
C ILE A 219 -1.47 -20.10 10.88
N VAL A 220 -0.24 -19.59 11.01
CA VAL A 220 0.51 -19.55 12.28
C VAL A 220 0.84 -18.10 12.65
N ASP A 221 1.29 -17.89 13.87
CA ASP A 221 1.80 -16.62 14.40
C ASP A 221 0.74 -15.49 14.41
N ARG A 222 -0.52 -15.87 14.71
CA ARG A 222 -1.56 -14.88 15.04
C ARG A 222 -1.14 -14.11 16.28
N ILE A 223 -1.27 -12.78 16.23
CA ILE A 223 -0.82 -11.89 17.30
C ILE A 223 -1.49 -12.25 18.64
N GLU A 224 -0.67 -12.48 19.66
CA GLU A 224 -1.13 -12.82 21.01
C GLU A 224 -1.01 -11.65 21.99
N PHE A 225 0.01 -10.81 21.83
CA PHE A 225 0.44 -9.82 22.84
C PHE A 225 -0.53 -8.65 23.01
N ASP A 226 -1.26 -8.27 21.96
CA ASP A 226 -2.23 -7.16 21.99
C ASP A 226 -3.48 -7.49 21.16
N PRO A 227 -4.62 -7.81 21.82
CA PRO A 227 -5.88 -8.00 21.10
C PRO A 227 -6.32 -6.80 20.27
N ALA A 228 -5.90 -5.57 20.62
CA ALA A 228 -6.30 -4.39 19.86
C ALA A 228 -5.73 -4.40 18.44
N VAL A 229 -4.56 -5.02 18.20
CA VAL A 229 -3.96 -5.11 16.87
C VAL A 229 -4.76 -6.02 15.94
N ARG A 230 -5.35 -7.11 16.44
CA ARG A 230 -6.09 -8.07 15.65
C ARG A 230 -7.61 -7.82 15.58
N ARG A 231 -8.15 -6.93 16.42
CA ARG A 231 -9.56 -6.49 16.37
C ARG A 231 -9.75 -5.48 15.25
N ILE A 232 -9.85 -5.98 14.02
CA ILE A 232 -9.85 -5.19 12.80
C ILE A 232 -10.94 -5.66 11.83
N ASP A 233 -11.18 -4.86 10.81
CA ASP A 233 -12.00 -5.24 9.67
C ASP A 233 -11.36 -6.44 8.94
N VAL A 234 -12.17 -7.45 8.60
CA VAL A 234 -11.72 -8.62 7.82
C VAL A 234 -11.10 -8.22 6.48
N ALA A 235 -11.54 -7.10 5.89
CA ALA A 235 -10.90 -6.54 4.69
C ALA A 235 -9.48 -6.04 4.98
N GLY A 236 -9.22 -5.54 6.19
CA GLY A 236 -7.89 -5.12 6.64
C GLY A 236 -6.93 -6.29 6.80
N ASP A 237 -7.41 -7.38 7.39
CA ASP A 237 -6.60 -8.61 7.55
C ASP A 237 -6.29 -9.25 6.19
N LEU A 238 -7.30 -9.39 5.32
CA LEU A 238 -7.12 -9.87 3.95
C LEU A 238 -6.18 -8.97 3.13
N ALA A 239 -6.26 -7.64 3.31
CA ALA A 239 -5.43 -6.68 2.60
C ALA A 239 -3.95 -6.81 2.97
N PHE A 240 -3.64 -7.28 4.17
CA PHE A 240 -2.26 -7.53 4.56
C PHE A 240 -1.63 -8.63 3.68
N LEU A 241 -2.29 -9.79 3.58
CA LEU A 241 -1.79 -10.86 2.72
C LEU A 241 -1.80 -10.48 1.24
N ALA A 242 -2.83 -9.74 0.80
CA ALA A 242 -2.89 -9.28 -0.60
C ALA A 242 -1.74 -8.32 -0.91
N MET A 243 -1.39 -7.41 -0.01
CA MET A 243 -0.25 -6.51 -0.12
C MET A 243 1.09 -7.28 -0.16
N ASP A 244 1.23 -8.26 0.71
CA ASP A 244 2.44 -9.09 0.80
C ASP A 244 2.63 -9.94 -0.47
N LEU A 245 1.53 -10.47 -1.03
CA LEU A 245 1.51 -11.14 -2.33
C LEU A 245 1.82 -10.20 -3.51
N GLU A 246 1.44 -8.92 -3.43
CA GLU A 246 1.81 -7.91 -4.44
C GLU A 246 3.31 -7.59 -4.41
N ASP A 247 3.93 -7.67 -3.25
CA ASP A 247 5.36 -7.37 -3.05
C ASP A 247 6.26 -8.53 -3.51
N HIS A 248 5.87 -9.77 -3.22
CA HIS A 248 6.72 -10.95 -3.40
C HIS A 248 6.21 -11.96 -4.42
N GLY A 249 4.90 -11.97 -4.70
CA GLY A 249 4.26 -12.99 -5.52
C GLY A 249 4.12 -12.63 -7.00
N PRO A 250 3.63 -13.57 -7.82
CA PRO A 250 3.26 -13.28 -9.20
C PRO A 250 2.05 -12.35 -9.24
N SER A 251 1.98 -11.48 -10.26
CA SER A 251 0.99 -10.40 -10.38
C SER A 251 -0.48 -10.86 -10.34
N TRP A 252 -0.76 -12.12 -10.63
CA TRP A 252 -2.10 -12.71 -10.60
C TRP A 252 -2.54 -13.14 -9.18
N ALA A 253 -1.60 -13.35 -8.24
CA ALA A 253 -1.90 -14.00 -6.96
C ALA A 253 -2.79 -13.17 -6.04
N ALA A 254 -2.48 -11.89 -5.84
CA ALA A 254 -3.29 -11.00 -5.00
C ALA A 254 -4.72 -10.76 -5.56
N PRO A 255 -4.92 -10.50 -6.87
CA PRO A 255 -6.26 -10.45 -7.46
C PRO A 255 -7.05 -11.75 -7.30
N GLU A 256 -6.41 -12.92 -7.50
CA GLU A 256 -7.05 -14.22 -7.32
C GLU A 256 -7.44 -14.46 -5.86
N LEU A 257 -6.58 -14.11 -4.88
CA LEU A 257 -6.89 -14.21 -3.46
C LEU A 257 -8.19 -13.46 -3.13
N VAL A 258 -8.30 -12.22 -3.56
CA VAL A 258 -9.47 -11.36 -3.32
C VAL A 258 -10.71 -11.91 -4.01
N SER A 259 -10.56 -12.35 -5.27
CA SER A 259 -11.64 -12.95 -6.05
C SER A 259 -12.16 -14.24 -5.41
N ALA A 260 -11.25 -15.14 -5.05
CA ALA A 260 -11.60 -16.41 -4.41
C ALA A 260 -12.23 -16.22 -3.03
N TYR A 261 -11.74 -15.25 -2.22
CA TYR A 261 -12.34 -14.89 -0.94
C TYR A 261 -13.80 -14.43 -1.11
N ARG A 262 -14.07 -13.55 -2.09
CA ARG A 262 -15.42 -13.08 -2.42
C ARG A 262 -16.33 -14.24 -2.88
N HIS A 263 -15.84 -15.13 -3.74
CA HIS A 263 -16.59 -16.29 -4.21
C HIS A 263 -16.98 -17.27 -3.09
N ARG A 264 -16.25 -17.27 -1.96
CA ARG A 264 -16.59 -18.05 -0.77
C ARG A 264 -17.59 -17.36 0.16
N GLY A 265 -18.05 -16.16 -0.19
CA GLY A 265 -19.02 -15.38 0.59
C GLY A 265 -18.41 -14.34 1.51
N GLY A 266 -17.10 -14.19 1.52
CA GLY A 266 -16.42 -13.13 2.26
C GLY A 266 -16.60 -11.75 1.60
N ASP A 267 -16.64 -10.70 2.40
CA ASP A 267 -16.66 -9.31 1.92
C ASP A 267 -15.28 -8.67 2.04
N PRO A 268 -14.52 -8.59 0.93
CA PRO A 268 -13.17 -8.00 0.94
C PRO A 268 -13.18 -6.46 0.99
N GLY A 269 -14.32 -5.80 1.07
CA GLY A 269 -14.44 -4.35 0.95
C GLY A 269 -14.28 -3.83 -0.49
N SER A 270 -14.37 -2.50 -0.65
CA SER A 270 -14.08 -1.84 -1.92
C SER A 270 -12.59 -1.90 -2.26
N ASP A 271 -12.26 -1.71 -3.55
CA ASP A 271 -10.86 -1.66 -4.01
C ASP A 271 -10.08 -0.53 -3.31
N ALA A 272 -10.75 0.63 -3.11
CA ALA A 272 -10.19 1.76 -2.40
C ALA A 272 -9.88 1.43 -0.93
N LEU A 273 -10.81 0.77 -0.24
CA LEU A 273 -10.64 0.39 1.17
C LEU A 273 -9.51 -0.63 1.34
N ARG A 274 -9.42 -1.64 0.45
CA ARG A 274 -8.31 -2.61 0.48
C ARG A 274 -6.97 -1.94 0.21
N ALA A 275 -6.91 -1.01 -0.75
CA ALA A 275 -5.68 -0.27 -1.02
C ALA A 275 -5.26 0.60 0.17
N PHE A 276 -6.21 1.22 0.87
CA PHE A 276 -5.96 1.96 2.10
C PHE A 276 -5.38 1.06 3.21
N TYR A 277 -5.99 -0.09 3.46
CA TYR A 277 -5.49 -1.03 4.46
C TYR A 277 -4.13 -1.62 4.06
N GLY A 278 -3.94 -1.94 2.78
CA GLY A 278 -2.63 -2.37 2.26
C GLY A 278 -1.55 -1.32 2.47
N ALA A 279 -1.85 -0.03 2.22
CA ALA A 279 -0.94 1.08 2.50
C ALA A 279 -0.59 1.17 4.00
N HIS A 280 -1.59 1.02 4.87
CA HIS A 280 -1.36 0.97 6.32
C HIS A 280 -0.38 -0.14 6.71
N TRP A 281 -0.57 -1.35 6.21
CA TRP A 281 0.30 -2.49 6.51
C TRP A 281 1.70 -2.33 5.92
N SER A 282 1.81 -1.78 4.71
CA SER A 282 3.10 -1.46 4.11
C SER A 282 3.89 -0.43 4.95
N LEU A 283 3.23 0.58 5.53
CA LEU A 283 3.83 1.50 6.49
C LEU A 283 4.25 0.80 7.80
N VAL A 284 3.48 -0.18 8.28
CA VAL A 284 3.87 -1.02 9.42
C VAL A 284 5.14 -1.79 9.10
N ARG A 285 5.23 -2.42 7.92
CA ARG A 285 6.43 -3.13 7.46
C ARG A 285 7.64 -2.20 7.35
N ALA A 286 7.47 -1.02 6.74
CA ALA A 286 8.52 0.00 6.68
C ALA A 286 9.03 0.39 8.09
N LYS A 287 8.12 0.56 9.04
CA LYS A 287 8.47 0.85 10.45
C LYS A 287 9.26 -0.29 11.10
N VAL A 288 8.81 -1.53 10.94
CA VAL A 288 9.49 -2.72 11.49
C VAL A 288 10.89 -2.86 10.87
N ALA A 289 11.03 -2.68 9.57
CA ALA A 289 12.32 -2.70 8.89
C ALA A 289 13.29 -1.62 9.41
N LEU A 290 12.79 -0.40 9.69
CA LEU A 290 13.60 0.67 10.30
C LEU A 290 14.04 0.32 11.73
N ILE A 291 13.17 -0.28 12.54
CA ILE A 291 13.49 -0.72 13.90
C ILE A 291 14.53 -1.85 13.87
N ALA A 292 14.37 -2.80 12.96
CA ALA A 292 15.30 -3.92 12.78
C ALA A 292 16.61 -3.51 12.10
N ASN A 293 16.71 -2.26 11.61
CA ASN A 293 17.83 -1.77 10.80
C ASN A 293 18.11 -2.65 9.56
N SER A 294 17.06 -3.26 8.99
CA SER A 294 17.12 -3.98 7.71
C SER A 294 17.05 -3.01 6.53
N GLY A 295 17.54 -3.41 5.35
CA GLY A 295 17.54 -2.59 4.14
C GLY A 295 16.15 -2.35 3.51
N ASP A 296 15.10 -3.02 3.99
CA ASP A 296 13.82 -3.18 3.29
C ASP A 296 12.80 -2.05 3.51
N ALA A 297 13.18 -1.00 4.26
CA ALA A 297 12.24 0.06 4.59
C ALA A 297 11.77 0.88 3.38
N GLN A 298 12.66 1.15 2.42
CA GLN A 298 12.35 1.97 1.25
C GLN A 298 11.38 1.29 0.26
N PRO A 299 11.54 0.02 -0.11
CA PRO A 299 10.55 -0.70 -0.91
C PRO A 299 9.14 -0.67 -0.31
N HIS A 300 9.01 -0.91 1.00
CA HIS A 300 7.73 -0.85 1.69
C HIS A 300 7.12 0.57 1.69
N TRP A 301 7.94 1.61 1.84
CA TRP A 301 7.47 3.00 1.69
C TRP A 301 6.92 3.27 0.29
N GLU A 302 7.63 2.86 -0.76
CA GLU A 302 7.21 3.05 -2.16
C GLU A 302 5.91 2.28 -2.47
N LEU A 303 5.77 1.07 -1.92
CA LEU A 303 4.53 0.31 -2.02
C LEU A 303 3.37 1.03 -1.32
N ALA A 304 3.60 1.59 -0.12
CA ALA A 304 2.59 2.38 0.57
C ALA A 304 2.15 3.60 -0.25
N GLU A 305 3.08 4.34 -0.87
CA GLU A 305 2.74 5.46 -1.79
C GLU A 305 1.87 4.99 -2.96
N ARG A 306 2.26 3.91 -3.65
CA ARG A 306 1.48 3.35 -4.77
C ARG A 306 0.07 2.96 -4.35
N LEU A 307 -0.07 2.33 -3.17
CA LEU A 307 -1.36 1.92 -2.61
C LEU A 307 -2.22 3.14 -2.22
N CYS A 308 -1.63 4.20 -1.67
CA CYS A 308 -2.35 5.46 -1.43
C CYS A 308 -2.88 6.08 -2.73
N TRP A 309 -2.10 6.07 -3.80
CA TRP A 309 -2.56 6.51 -5.12
C TRP A 309 -3.67 5.62 -5.68
N ARG A 310 -3.61 4.30 -5.46
CA ARG A 310 -4.67 3.36 -5.83
C ARG A 310 -5.96 3.63 -5.07
N ALA A 311 -5.87 3.92 -3.76
CA ALA A 311 -7.03 4.23 -2.92
C ALA A 311 -7.77 5.51 -3.33
N ARG A 312 -7.11 6.44 -4.03
CA ARG A 312 -7.72 7.67 -4.59
C ARG A 312 -8.51 7.45 -5.87
N ARG A 313 -8.44 6.26 -6.48
CA ARG A 313 -9.13 5.96 -7.75
C ARG A 313 -10.66 5.84 -7.55
N PRO A 314 -11.45 6.14 -8.60
CA PRO A 314 -11.06 6.55 -9.95
C PRO A 314 -10.55 8.00 -10.02
N LEU A 315 -9.39 8.21 -10.66
CA LEU A 315 -8.65 9.48 -10.67
C LEU A 315 -8.15 9.87 -12.06
N ALA A 316 -8.45 11.10 -12.49
CA ALA A 316 -7.88 11.71 -13.70
C ALA A 316 -7.09 12.97 -13.34
N ILE A 317 -5.81 13.02 -13.73
CA ILE A 317 -4.94 14.18 -13.55
C ILE A 317 -4.62 14.75 -14.93
N LEU A 318 -5.03 15.99 -15.18
CA LEU A 318 -4.65 16.73 -16.38
C LEU A 318 -3.49 17.67 -16.03
N VAL A 319 -2.29 17.35 -16.50
CA VAL A 319 -1.11 18.20 -16.35
C VAL A 319 -1.01 19.09 -17.57
N CYS A 320 -1.20 20.39 -17.39
CA CYS A 320 -1.23 21.38 -18.47
C CYS A 320 -0.28 22.57 -18.21
N GLY A 321 -0.09 23.40 -19.23
CA GLY A 321 0.77 24.59 -19.20
C GLY A 321 1.54 24.79 -20.49
N PRO A 322 2.22 25.92 -20.68
CA PRO A 322 2.99 26.23 -21.90
C PRO A 322 4.14 25.23 -22.13
N PRO A 323 4.74 25.17 -23.29
CA PRO A 323 5.95 24.38 -23.54
C PRO A 323 7.08 24.75 -22.58
N ALA A 324 7.94 23.79 -22.27
CA ALA A 324 9.05 23.91 -21.33
C ALA A 324 8.67 24.29 -19.88
N SER A 325 7.37 24.29 -19.52
CA SER A 325 6.92 24.56 -18.14
C SER A 325 7.13 23.38 -17.17
N GLY A 326 7.69 22.24 -17.58
CA GLY A 326 7.96 21.10 -16.69
C GLY A 326 6.89 20.02 -16.65
N LYS A 327 5.80 20.14 -17.40
CA LYS A 327 4.66 19.18 -17.43
C LYS A 327 5.07 17.71 -17.52
N SER A 328 5.87 17.37 -18.52
CA SER A 328 6.21 15.97 -18.80
C SER A 328 7.09 15.35 -17.72
N VAL A 329 7.94 16.16 -17.06
CA VAL A 329 8.74 15.73 -15.91
C VAL A 329 7.83 15.41 -14.73
N LEU A 330 6.88 16.28 -14.43
CA LEU A 330 5.89 16.05 -13.37
C LEU A 330 5.00 14.87 -13.69
N ALA A 331 4.48 14.75 -14.93
CA ALA A 331 3.63 13.64 -15.34
C ALA A 331 4.34 12.28 -15.24
N ALA A 332 5.61 12.22 -15.64
CA ALA A 332 6.44 11.01 -15.52
C ALA A 332 6.68 10.63 -14.05
N GLU A 333 6.97 11.59 -13.17
CA GLU A 333 7.19 11.31 -11.75
C GLU A 333 5.88 10.91 -11.05
N LEU A 334 4.75 11.54 -11.36
CA LEU A 334 3.43 11.12 -10.88
C LEU A 334 3.13 9.67 -11.32
N SER A 335 3.44 9.34 -12.59
CA SER A 335 3.26 7.98 -13.11
C SER A 335 4.12 6.96 -12.36
N ARG A 336 5.39 7.27 -12.16
CA ARG A 336 6.34 6.40 -11.45
C ARG A 336 5.88 6.09 -10.03
N ARG A 337 5.41 7.10 -9.28
CA ARG A 337 4.94 6.92 -7.88
C ARG A 337 3.57 6.30 -7.77
N SER A 338 2.67 6.62 -8.71
CA SER A 338 1.26 6.21 -8.62
C SER A 338 0.95 4.91 -9.37
N GLY A 339 1.81 4.49 -10.29
CA GLY A 339 1.51 3.43 -11.25
C GLY A 339 0.36 3.79 -12.22
N ILE A 340 0.02 5.07 -12.35
CA ILE A 340 -1.00 5.55 -13.30
C ILE A 340 -0.32 5.88 -14.63
N ALA A 341 -0.84 5.32 -15.71
CA ALA A 341 -0.26 5.53 -17.05
C ALA A 341 -0.48 6.96 -17.55
N VAL A 342 0.52 7.50 -18.26
CA VAL A 342 0.45 8.79 -18.95
C VAL A 342 -0.09 8.62 -20.36
N VAL A 343 -0.90 9.57 -20.80
CA VAL A 343 -1.27 9.81 -22.20
C VAL A 343 -0.74 11.18 -22.60
N CYS A 344 0.26 11.21 -23.48
CA CYS A 344 0.95 12.43 -23.89
C CYS A 344 0.47 12.91 -25.25
N THR A 345 0.13 14.20 -25.37
CA THR A 345 -0.30 14.81 -26.65
C THR A 345 0.79 14.75 -27.72
N ASP A 346 2.06 14.93 -27.37
CA ASP A 346 3.15 14.93 -28.34
C ASP A 346 3.39 13.52 -28.90
N GLU A 347 3.30 12.47 -28.07
CA GLU A 347 3.39 11.08 -28.53
C GLU A 347 2.22 10.70 -29.45
N VAL A 348 1.00 11.09 -29.07
CA VAL A 348 -0.20 10.85 -29.90
C VAL A 348 -0.09 11.60 -31.23
N ARG A 349 0.43 12.82 -31.24
CA ARG A 349 0.67 13.64 -32.44
C ARG A 349 1.61 12.92 -33.39
N LYS A 350 2.78 12.48 -32.91
CA LYS A 350 3.81 11.81 -33.71
C LYS A 350 3.32 10.46 -34.25
N ARG A 351 2.67 9.69 -33.40
CA ARG A 351 2.05 8.41 -33.81
C ARG A 351 0.98 8.62 -34.89
N ARG A 352 0.16 9.67 -34.78
CA ARG A 352 -0.84 10.02 -35.79
C ARG A 352 -0.21 10.53 -37.10
N ALA A 353 0.91 11.21 -37.01
CA ALA A 353 1.69 11.68 -38.16
C ALA A 353 2.51 10.56 -38.83
N GLY A 354 2.58 9.36 -38.24
CA GLY A 354 3.37 8.24 -38.80
C GLY A 354 4.88 8.45 -38.69
N ILE A 355 5.35 9.28 -37.71
CA ILE A 355 6.76 9.60 -37.51
C ILE A 355 7.27 9.00 -36.18
N ALA A 356 8.59 8.79 -36.11
CA ALA A 356 9.21 8.25 -34.89
C ALA A 356 9.05 9.20 -33.69
N PRO A 357 9.00 8.70 -32.44
CA PRO A 357 8.86 9.53 -31.24
C PRO A 357 9.93 10.62 -31.11
N THR A 358 11.13 10.40 -31.64
CA THR A 358 12.26 11.33 -31.62
C THR A 358 12.36 12.22 -32.87
N GLU A 359 11.57 11.93 -33.90
CA GLU A 359 11.52 12.73 -35.12
C GLU A 359 10.72 14.00 -34.88
N ARG A 360 11.19 15.14 -35.46
CA ARG A 360 10.51 16.42 -35.34
C ARG A 360 9.24 16.46 -36.19
N ALA A 361 8.11 16.84 -35.57
CA ALA A 361 6.86 17.02 -36.31
C ALA A 361 6.93 18.26 -37.24
N ARG A 362 6.32 18.11 -38.42
CA ARG A 362 6.28 19.19 -39.42
C ARG A 362 5.20 20.24 -39.08
N PRO A 363 5.28 21.48 -39.62
CA PRO A 363 4.28 22.54 -39.37
C PRO A 363 2.83 22.10 -39.65
N GLU A 364 2.60 21.24 -40.65
CA GLU A 364 1.28 20.71 -40.98
C GLU A 364 0.65 19.90 -39.87
N HIS A 365 1.45 19.22 -39.00
CA HIS A 365 1.00 18.47 -37.85
C HIS A 365 0.59 19.35 -36.67
N TYR A 366 0.78 20.68 -36.76
CA TYR A 366 0.35 21.68 -35.77
C TYR A 366 -0.86 22.49 -36.23
N ARG A 367 -1.39 22.27 -37.45
CA ARG A 367 -2.63 22.93 -37.91
C ARG A 367 -3.77 22.61 -36.99
N GLU A 368 -4.73 23.53 -36.85
CA GLU A 368 -5.83 23.40 -35.93
C GLU A 368 -6.63 22.10 -36.08
N SER A 369 -6.96 21.71 -37.34
CA SER A 369 -7.68 20.47 -37.63
C SER A 369 -6.94 19.22 -37.18
N PHE A 370 -5.61 19.17 -37.38
CA PHE A 370 -4.77 18.06 -36.94
C PHE A 370 -4.66 18.06 -35.40
N THR A 371 -4.44 19.20 -34.79
CA THR A 371 -4.35 19.36 -33.32
C THR A 371 -5.66 18.93 -32.65
N ARG A 372 -6.81 19.37 -33.17
CA ARG A 372 -8.13 18.91 -32.68
C ARG A 372 -8.24 17.39 -32.72
N ALA A 373 -7.85 16.75 -33.84
CA ALA A 373 -7.89 15.29 -33.98
C ALA A 373 -6.94 14.59 -32.99
N VAL A 374 -5.80 15.20 -32.65
CA VAL A 374 -4.89 14.70 -31.58
C VAL A 374 -5.60 14.76 -30.23
N TYR A 375 -6.21 15.88 -29.84
CA TYR A 375 -6.92 16.00 -28.57
C TYR A 375 -8.12 15.06 -28.47
N GLU A 376 -8.84 14.82 -29.57
CA GLU A 376 -9.90 13.83 -29.63
C GLU A 376 -9.37 12.42 -29.39
N GLN A 377 -8.19 12.08 -29.95
CA GLN A 377 -7.54 10.78 -29.75
C GLN A 377 -7.03 10.63 -28.32
N VAL A 378 -6.37 11.64 -27.76
CA VAL A 378 -5.94 11.67 -26.35
C VAL A 378 -7.13 11.45 -25.42
N GLY A 379 -8.26 12.11 -25.66
CA GLY A 379 -9.47 11.92 -24.88
C GLY A 379 -10.04 10.50 -24.98
N ARG A 380 -9.96 9.84 -26.14
CA ARG A 380 -10.36 8.42 -26.29
C ARG A 380 -9.43 7.49 -25.52
N GLU A 381 -8.11 7.68 -25.63
CA GLU A 381 -7.12 6.88 -24.91
C GLU A 381 -7.22 7.08 -23.39
N ALA A 382 -7.41 8.32 -22.94
CA ALA A 382 -7.63 8.62 -21.54
C ALA A 382 -8.87 7.90 -20.98
N LEU A 383 -9.97 7.92 -21.75
CA LEU A 383 -11.20 7.20 -21.37
C LEU A 383 -10.99 5.69 -21.29
N MET A 384 -10.30 5.09 -22.26
CA MET A 384 -9.95 3.66 -22.22
C MET A 384 -9.12 3.31 -20.98
N ARG A 385 -8.12 4.14 -20.62
CA ARG A 385 -7.33 3.94 -19.39
C ARG A 385 -8.18 4.05 -18.13
N MET A 386 -9.11 5.00 -18.10
CA MET A 386 -10.04 5.13 -16.97
C MET A 386 -10.90 3.89 -16.80
N HIS A 387 -11.43 3.31 -17.89
CA HIS A 387 -12.23 2.09 -17.81
C HIS A 387 -11.40 0.87 -17.41
N ALA A 388 -10.19 0.73 -17.94
CA ALA A 388 -9.33 -0.44 -17.67
C ALA A 388 -8.66 -0.39 -16.27
N HIS A 389 -8.23 0.79 -15.83
CA HIS A 389 -7.33 0.93 -14.67
C HIS A 389 -7.81 1.95 -13.63
N GLN A 390 -8.98 2.56 -13.83
CA GLN A 390 -9.54 3.60 -12.97
C GLN A 390 -8.59 4.79 -12.71
N GLY A 391 -7.62 5.01 -13.61
CA GLY A 391 -6.65 6.10 -13.47
C GLY A 391 -6.00 6.49 -14.78
N VAL A 392 -5.81 7.82 -15.00
CA VAL A 392 -5.07 8.38 -16.12
C VAL A 392 -4.39 9.69 -15.73
N ILE A 393 -3.16 9.87 -16.22
CA ILE A 393 -2.47 11.16 -16.25
C ILE A 393 -2.46 11.61 -17.70
N VAL A 394 -2.93 12.82 -17.99
CA VAL A 394 -2.87 13.41 -19.32
C VAL A 394 -1.82 14.51 -19.32
N ASP A 395 -0.77 14.36 -20.13
CA ASP A 395 0.24 15.38 -20.39
C ASP A 395 -0.09 16.12 -21.69
N ALA A 396 -0.59 17.35 -21.55
CA ALA A 396 -1.02 18.16 -22.68
C ALA A 396 -0.75 19.64 -22.43
N SER A 397 -0.40 20.41 -23.48
CA SER A 397 -0.25 21.88 -23.33
C SER A 397 -1.56 22.54 -22.93
N CYS A 398 -2.69 22.11 -23.51
CA CYS A 398 -4.02 22.64 -23.20
C CYS A 398 -4.10 24.17 -23.31
N GLY A 399 -3.39 24.74 -24.31
CA GLY A 399 -3.24 26.20 -24.47
C GLY A 399 -4.54 26.94 -24.80
N SER A 400 -5.57 26.26 -25.31
CA SER A 400 -6.88 26.85 -25.56
C SER A 400 -8.00 26.18 -24.77
N GLN A 401 -9.04 26.95 -24.45
CA GLN A 401 -10.25 26.47 -23.78
C GLN A 401 -10.93 25.37 -24.59
N ALA A 402 -10.94 25.50 -25.93
CA ALA A 402 -11.53 24.48 -26.80
C ALA A 402 -10.84 23.12 -26.67
N HIS A 403 -9.52 23.09 -26.60
CA HIS A 403 -8.75 21.85 -26.41
C HIS A 403 -8.99 21.23 -25.02
N ARG A 404 -9.05 22.06 -23.96
CA ARG A 404 -9.37 21.59 -22.60
C ARG A 404 -10.76 20.98 -22.54
N ALA A 405 -11.74 21.63 -23.18
CA ALA A 405 -13.12 21.12 -23.21
C ALA A 405 -13.24 19.76 -23.91
N LEU A 406 -12.43 19.46 -24.95
CA LEU A 406 -12.43 18.18 -25.62
C LEU A 406 -12.02 17.03 -24.68
N LEU A 407 -11.06 17.26 -23.78
CA LEU A 407 -10.56 16.31 -22.82
C LEU A 407 -11.51 16.17 -21.64
N LEU A 408 -11.89 17.26 -21.00
CA LEU A 408 -12.64 17.28 -19.76
C LEU A 408 -14.04 16.71 -19.93
N ARG A 409 -14.78 17.04 -21.00
CA ARG A 409 -16.12 16.47 -21.28
C ARG A 409 -16.13 14.96 -21.37
N ARG A 410 -15.04 14.32 -21.82
CA ARG A 410 -14.94 12.86 -21.89
C ARG A 410 -14.66 12.25 -20.52
N LEU A 411 -13.80 12.87 -19.73
CA LEU A 411 -13.48 12.43 -18.39
C LEU A 411 -14.64 12.64 -17.38
N GLU A 412 -15.53 13.60 -17.66
CA GLU A 412 -16.74 13.83 -16.86
C GLU A 412 -17.66 12.61 -16.77
N ARG A 413 -17.73 11.84 -17.84
CA ARG A 413 -18.65 10.69 -17.96
C ARG A 413 -18.29 9.52 -17.05
N VAL A 414 -17.09 9.51 -16.45
CA VAL A 414 -16.56 8.35 -15.68
C VAL A 414 -16.75 8.53 -14.16
N GLY A 415 -17.30 9.66 -13.69
CA GLY A 415 -17.50 9.90 -12.25
C GLY A 415 -16.19 9.92 -11.44
N SER A 416 -15.06 10.24 -12.07
CA SER A 416 -13.73 10.24 -11.45
C SER A 416 -13.46 11.48 -10.60
N LEU A 417 -12.51 11.38 -9.66
CA LEU A 417 -11.81 12.55 -9.13
C LEU A 417 -11.04 13.19 -10.28
N ARG A 418 -11.15 14.50 -10.43
CA ARG A 418 -10.43 15.23 -11.48
C ARG A 418 -9.63 16.36 -10.86
N VAL A 419 -8.38 16.46 -11.26
CA VAL A 419 -7.47 17.53 -10.88
C VAL A 419 -6.81 18.07 -12.14
N VAL A 420 -6.94 19.36 -12.37
CA VAL A 420 -6.18 20.07 -13.40
C VAL A 420 -4.97 20.70 -12.72
N VAL A 421 -3.78 20.33 -13.15
CA VAL A 421 -2.51 20.87 -12.66
C VAL A 421 -1.93 21.78 -13.72
N ARG A 422 -1.98 23.08 -13.48
CA ARG A 422 -1.32 24.08 -14.32
C ARG A 422 0.13 24.22 -13.86
N CYS A 423 1.05 23.71 -14.66
CA CYS A 423 2.48 23.95 -14.47
C CYS A 423 2.83 25.39 -14.82
N ASP A 424 3.34 26.12 -13.83
CA ASP A 424 3.72 27.52 -13.95
C ASP A 424 5.21 27.71 -13.72
N VAL A 425 5.82 28.55 -14.54
CA VAL A 425 7.23 28.93 -14.42
C VAL A 425 7.44 30.26 -15.17
N ALA A 426 8.40 31.08 -14.72
CA ALA A 426 8.74 32.31 -15.39
C ALA A 426 9.20 32.06 -16.83
N LEU A 427 8.82 32.97 -17.76
CA LEU A 427 9.09 32.82 -19.21
C LEU A 427 10.59 32.66 -19.50
N ASP A 428 11.44 33.42 -18.82
CA ASP A 428 12.88 33.34 -18.98
C ASP A 428 13.46 31.98 -18.56
N VAL A 429 12.92 31.37 -17.51
CA VAL A 429 13.28 30.01 -17.09
C VAL A 429 12.84 28.99 -18.13
N ALA A 430 11.62 29.13 -18.67
CA ALA A 430 11.12 28.25 -19.73
C ALA A 430 11.97 28.33 -21.00
N MET A 431 12.36 29.55 -21.40
CA MET A 431 13.26 29.75 -22.55
C MET A 431 14.63 29.11 -22.34
N ARG A 432 15.25 29.29 -21.15
CA ARG A 432 16.51 28.60 -20.79
C ARG A 432 16.37 27.07 -20.83
N ARG A 433 15.26 26.53 -20.31
CA ARG A 433 14.97 25.09 -20.35
C ARG A 433 14.82 24.61 -21.82
N ALA A 434 14.15 25.39 -22.68
CA ALA A 434 14.00 25.04 -24.09
C ALA A 434 15.34 25.04 -24.81
N ALA A 435 16.18 26.06 -24.61
CA ALA A 435 17.52 26.17 -25.19
C ALA A 435 18.40 24.99 -24.80
N ARG A 436 18.48 24.65 -23.50
CA ARG A 436 19.22 23.49 -23.00
C ARG A 436 18.75 22.16 -23.62
N ARG A 437 17.43 21.98 -23.78
CA ARG A 437 16.88 20.76 -24.42
C ARG A 437 17.22 20.67 -25.91
N MET A 438 17.53 21.76 -26.58
CA MET A 438 17.96 21.71 -27.99
C MET A 438 19.32 21.01 -28.15
N GLU A 439 20.15 20.99 -27.11
CA GLU A 439 21.44 20.31 -27.06
C GLU A 439 21.32 18.80 -26.76
N GLU A 440 20.15 18.33 -26.24
CA GLU A 440 19.93 16.95 -25.88
C GLU A 440 19.48 16.11 -27.09
N THR A 441 20.06 14.90 -27.24
CA THR A 441 19.64 13.92 -28.25
C THR A 441 18.43 13.11 -27.75
N GLY A 442 17.54 12.67 -28.67
CA GLY A 442 16.42 11.78 -28.33
C GLY A 442 15.17 12.44 -27.73
N ARG A 443 15.02 13.74 -27.86
CA ARG A 443 13.88 14.51 -27.32
C ARG A 443 12.56 14.23 -28.06
N VAL A 444 11.45 14.25 -27.32
CA VAL A 444 10.08 14.13 -27.85
C VAL A 444 9.47 15.49 -28.21
N SER A 445 9.80 16.56 -27.45
CA SER A 445 9.25 17.92 -27.67
C SER A 445 9.97 18.70 -28.75
N ASP A 446 9.21 19.39 -29.62
CA ASP A 446 9.70 20.17 -30.75
C ASP A 446 9.86 21.68 -30.44
N ALA A 447 9.63 22.12 -29.19
CA ALA A 447 9.60 23.53 -28.82
C ALA A 447 10.98 24.17 -28.83
N THR A 448 11.13 25.27 -29.65
CA THR A 448 12.29 26.19 -29.63
C THR A 448 12.03 27.34 -28.66
N PRO A 449 13.07 28.12 -28.21
CA PRO A 449 12.86 29.26 -27.32
C PRO A 449 11.88 30.32 -27.90
N GLU A 450 11.94 30.59 -29.21
CA GLU A 450 11.04 31.54 -29.88
C GLU A 450 9.58 31.04 -29.84
N LEU A 451 9.37 29.77 -30.16
CA LEU A 451 8.05 29.16 -30.11
C LEU A 451 7.52 29.15 -28.67
N VAL A 452 8.38 28.91 -27.66
CA VAL A 452 8.00 28.98 -26.24
C VAL A 452 7.47 30.38 -25.91
N ALA A 453 8.17 31.46 -26.31
CA ALA A 453 7.73 32.82 -26.02
C ALA A 453 6.38 33.18 -26.70
N GLU A 454 6.13 32.65 -27.89
CA GLU A 454 4.85 32.83 -28.60
C GLU A 454 3.70 32.10 -27.87
N LEU A 455 3.92 30.82 -27.54
CA LEU A 455 2.91 29.99 -26.89
C LEU A 455 2.63 30.40 -25.44
N TYR A 456 3.57 31.06 -24.76
CA TYR A 456 3.31 31.69 -23.45
C TYR A 456 2.33 32.86 -23.57
N ARG A 457 2.48 33.72 -24.62
CA ARG A 457 1.60 34.86 -24.86
C ARG A 457 0.21 34.45 -25.31
N SER A 458 0.08 33.35 -26.04
CA SER A 458 -1.20 32.82 -26.55
C SER A 458 -1.90 31.81 -25.62
N PHE A 459 -1.32 31.51 -24.45
CA PHE A 459 -1.94 30.58 -23.50
C PHE A 459 -3.17 31.20 -22.86
N GLU A 460 -4.34 30.63 -23.16
CA GLU A 460 -5.61 31.12 -22.63
C GLU A 460 -5.74 30.74 -21.11
N PRO A 461 -6.10 31.71 -20.24
CA PRO A 461 -6.38 31.44 -18.82
C PRO A 461 -7.38 30.31 -18.63
N LEU A 462 -7.33 29.65 -17.46
CA LEU A 462 -8.24 28.54 -17.11
C LEU A 462 -9.51 29.04 -16.39
N GLU A 463 -10.04 30.20 -16.79
CA GLU A 463 -11.16 30.86 -16.13
C GLU A 463 -12.50 30.14 -16.30
N GLU A 464 -12.61 29.26 -17.30
CA GLU A 464 -13.76 28.41 -17.53
C GLU A 464 -13.90 27.26 -16.50
N LEU A 465 -12.84 27.02 -15.73
CA LEU A 465 -12.81 25.96 -14.72
C LEU A 465 -13.07 26.55 -13.33
N PRO A 466 -13.80 25.84 -12.46
CA PRO A 466 -13.91 26.24 -11.06
C PRO A 466 -12.51 26.39 -10.43
N ALA A 467 -12.25 27.49 -9.74
CA ALA A 467 -10.95 27.79 -9.14
C ALA A 467 -10.44 26.65 -8.25
N ASP A 468 -11.32 25.96 -7.57
CA ASP A 468 -11.02 24.83 -6.71
C ASP A 468 -10.74 23.54 -7.51
N SER A 469 -10.97 23.50 -8.82
CA SER A 469 -10.63 22.37 -9.70
C SER A 469 -9.22 22.49 -10.29
N VAL A 470 -8.56 23.61 -10.17
CA VAL A 470 -7.22 23.90 -10.73
C VAL A 470 -6.22 24.06 -9.60
N LEU A 471 -5.10 23.35 -9.73
CA LEU A 471 -3.89 23.57 -8.94
C LEU A 471 -2.88 24.31 -9.83
N THR A 472 -2.56 25.55 -9.51
CA THR A 472 -1.41 26.22 -10.13
C THR A 472 -0.15 25.86 -9.35
N LEU A 473 0.82 25.26 -10.03
CA LEU A 473 2.00 24.65 -9.43
C LEU A 473 3.28 25.24 -10.03
N SER A 474 4.13 25.84 -9.18
CA SER A 474 5.47 26.24 -9.62
C SER A 474 6.36 25.02 -9.85
N THR A 475 6.88 24.90 -11.07
CA THR A 475 7.82 23.83 -11.41
C THR A 475 9.30 24.20 -11.14
N GLU A 476 9.54 25.27 -10.42
CA GLU A 476 10.85 25.61 -9.83
C GLU A 476 11.06 24.92 -8.47
N LEU A 477 9.98 24.46 -7.85
CA LEU A 477 10.04 23.63 -6.64
C LEU A 477 10.73 22.30 -6.94
N ALA A 478 11.33 21.67 -5.91
CA ALA A 478 11.83 20.31 -6.01
C ALA A 478 10.70 19.36 -6.45
N LEU A 479 11.01 18.39 -7.30
CA LEU A 479 10.01 17.48 -7.90
C LEU A 479 9.20 16.73 -6.87
N ASP A 480 9.82 16.32 -5.76
CA ASP A 480 9.13 15.71 -4.63
C ASP A 480 8.06 16.62 -4.00
N SER A 481 8.35 17.92 -3.88
CA SER A 481 7.38 18.91 -3.40
C SER A 481 6.25 19.12 -4.40
N GLN A 482 6.54 19.09 -5.70
CA GLN A 482 5.52 19.19 -6.75
C GLN A 482 4.52 18.01 -6.65
N VAL A 483 5.01 16.77 -6.53
CA VAL A 483 4.16 15.59 -6.35
C VAL A 483 3.33 15.69 -5.08
N ALA A 484 3.93 16.17 -3.98
CA ALA A 484 3.23 16.37 -2.72
C ALA A 484 2.07 17.37 -2.82
N GLU A 485 2.25 18.48 -3.55
CA GLU A 485 1.17 19.46 -3.81
C GLU A 485 0.03 18.83 -4.62
N VAL A 486 0.35 18.06 -5.65
CA VAL A 486 -0.68 17.33 -6.43
C VAL A 486 -1.43 16.34 -5.55
N ALA A 487 -0.73 15.57 -4.69
CA ALA A 487 -1.34 14.63 -3.78
C ALA A 487 -2.31 15.33 -2.81
N ARG A 488 -1.90 16.44 -2.19
CA ARG A 488 -2.78 17.24 -1.31
C ARG A 488 -4.01 17.77 -2.06
N ALA A 489 -3.84 18.25 -3.29
CA ALA A 489 -4.96 18.72 -4.10
C ALA A 489 -5.95 17.60 -4.45
N VAL A 490 -5.48 16.38 -4.67
CA VAL A 490 -6.34 15.19 -4.83
C VAL A 490 -7.07 14.87 -3.52
N ASP A 491 -6.37 14.88 -2.39
CA ASP A 491 -6.93 14.56 -1.08
C ASP A 491 -8.01 15.55 -0.64
N GLN A 492 -7.84 16.84 -0.91
CA GLN A 492 -8.87 17.86 -0.68
C GLN A 492 -10.16 17.58 -1.46
N ARG A 493 -10.05 17.04 -2.67
CA ARG A 493 -11.22 16.68 -3.49
C ARG A 493 -11.85 15.36 -3.05
N LEU A 494 -11.04 14.43 -2.61
CA LEU A 494 -11.50 13.17 -2.02
C LEU A 494 -12.35 13.46 -0.76
N ASP A 495 -11.87 14.32 0.11
CA ASP A 495 -12.54 14.75 1.34
C ASP A 495 -13.92 15.35 1.07
N ARG A 496 -14.03 16.24 0.07
CA ARG A 496 -15.31 16.88 -0.34
C ARG A 496 -16.36 15.88 -0.84
N ARG A 497 -15.96 14.75 -1.41
CA ARG A 497 -16.91 13.69 -1.82
C ARG A 497 -17.58 13.00 -0.63
N GLY A 498 -16.93 12.93 0.51
CA GLY A 498 -17.45 12.32 1.74
C GLY A 498 -18.48 13.19 2.46
N LEU A 499 -18.49 14.50 2.23
CA LEU A 499 -19.46 15.40 2.81
C LEU A 499 -20.83 15.19 2.13
N PRO A 500 -21.96 15.12 2.91
CA PRO A 500 -23.26 15.17 2.30
C PRO A 500 -23.35 16.47 1.49
N LEU A 501 -23.76 16.37 0.23
CA LEU A 501 -24.13 17.54 -0.57
C LEU A 501 -25.07 18.37 0.31
N GLY A 502 -24.60 19.56 0.73
CA GLY A 502 -25.31 20.42 1.66
C GLY A 502 -26.77 20.53 1.24
N GLY A 503 -27.67 20.23 2.17
CA GLY A 503 -29.10 20.35 1.95
C GLY A 503 -29.41 21.77 1.50
N GLY A 504 -29.65 21.92 0.22
CA GLY A 504 -30.33 23.11 -0.27
C GLY A 504 -31.65 23.21 0.51
N SER A 505 -31.74 24.22 1.36
CA SER A 505 -32.98 24.61 2.01
C SER A 505 -34.01 24.87 0.92
N VAL A 506 -34.85 23.89 0.66
CA VAL A 506 -36.14 24.13 0.00
C VAL A 506 -36.92 24.94 1.00
N GLN A 507 -36.84 26.27 0.93
CA GLN A 507 -37.88 27.14 1.47
C GLN A 507 -39.15 26.89 0.66
N ARG A 508 -40.21 26.54 1.38
CA ARG A 508 -41.59 26.46 0.88
C ARG A 508 -42.05 27.79 0.33
#